data_0e65da753cb36d74b6172250c1581058
#
_entry.id   0e65da753cb36d74b6172250c1581058
#
_cell.length_a   1.000
_cell.length_b   1.000
_cell.length_c   1.000
_cell.angle_alpha   90.00
_cell.angle_beta   90.00
_cell.angle_gamma   90.00
#
_symmetry.space_group_name_H-M   'P 1'
#
loop_
_entity.id
_entity.type
_entity.pdbx_description
1 polymer ?
#
loop_
_entity_poly.entity_id
_entity_poly.type
_entity_poly.pdbx_seq_one_letter_code
_entity_poly.pdbx_strand_id
1 'polypeptide(L)'
;MDAAAGRRTERRLAQTRHALAGLQAGMTGAFAMILWSALASAWNRRSFWIIPNLYATAFYGSRVYVNQFMRGSWSGLATMVVICGVAGMFWGLIWRDQARPFMGLMGAVCGLMFYYFLFDFVLRYASPLIPLYAPERQMQIGYVLWGIAVARSPFYSRRIAQAFQGQTAGDGQIATGAEIRSGEVIL
;
A
#
# COMPACT_ATOMS: atom_id res chain seq x y z
N MET A 1 21.96 -25.54 19.92
CA MET A 1 20.97 -24.49 20.22
C MET A 1 20.81 -23.47 19.07
N ASP A 2 21.76 -23.32 18.14
CA ASP A 2 21.79 -22.29 17.11
C ASP A 2 20.83 -22.45 15.91
N ALA A 3 20.52 -23.67 15.50
CA ALA A 3 19.66 -23.95 14.35
C ALA A 3 18.20 -23.48 14.55
N ALA A 4 17.72 -23.41 15.76
CA ALA A 4 16.38 -22.91 16.07
C ALA A 4 16.32 -21.38 16.04
N ALA A 5 17.37 -20.71 16.47
CA ALA A 5 17.51 -19.25 16.42
C ALA A 5 17.62 -18.77 14.96
N GLY A 6 18.42 -19.43 14.12
CA GLY A 6 18.53 -19.14 12.70
C GLY A 6 17.19 -19.21 11.95
N ARG A 7 16.43 -20.30 12.14
CA ARG A 7 15.10 -20.47 11.55
C ARG A 7 14.08 -19.41 11.97
N ARG A 8 14.17 -18.90 13.21
CA ARG A 8 13.29 -17.82 13.67
C ARG A 8 13.63 -16.49 12.98
N THR A 9 14.89 -16.20 12.79
CA THR A 9 15.35 -14.98 12.10
C THR A 9 14.95 -15.00 10.63
N GLU A 10 15.14 -16.10 9.93
CA GLU A 10 14.71 -16.27 8.54
C GLU A 10 13.19 -16.09 8.37
N ARG A 11 12.38 -16.65 9.26
CA ARG A 11 10.92 -16.46 9.23
C ARG A 11 10.52 -15.00 9.44
N ARG A 12 11.16 -14.29 10.35
CA ARG A 12 10.91 -12.86 10.58
C ARG A 12 11.27 -12.02 9.35
N LEU A 13 12.43 -12.26 8.74
CA LEU A 13 12.84 -11.58 7.52
C LEU A 13 11.86 -11.81 6.37
N ALA A 14 11.41 -13.04 6.19
CA ALA A 14 10.41 -13.37 5.18
C ALA A 14 9.07 -12.62 5.46
N GLN A 15 8.61 -12.57 6.70
CA GLN A 15 7.39 -11.84 7.07
C GLN A 15 7.52 -10.34 6.79
N THR A 16 8.64 -9.72 7.18
CA THR A 16 8.90 -8.30 6.93
C THR A 16 8.91 -8.00 5.43
N ARG A 17 9.54 -8.85 4.62
CA ARG A 17 9.56 -8.71 3.16
C ARG A 17 8.14 -8.72 2.58
N HIS A 18 7.28 -9.65 3.01
CA HIS A 18 5.89 -9.72 2.52
C HIS A 18 5.04 -8.53 2.99
N ALA A 19 5.25 -8.08 4.23
CA ALA A 19 4.60 -6.88 4.76
C ALA A 19 4.96 -5.63 3.95
N LEU A 20 6.25 -5.42 3.68
CA LEU A 20 6.74 -4.29 2.88
C LEU A 20 6.24 -4.36 1.43
N ALA A 21 6.27 -5.54 0.81
CA ALA A 21 5.74 -5.73 -0.54
C ALA A 21 4.23 -5.44 -0.61
N GLY A 22 3.47 -5.87 0.40
CA GLY A 22 2.04 -5.58 0.53
C GLY A 22 1.78 -4.09 0.75
N LEU A 23 2.56 -3.44 1.62
CA LEU A 23 2.49 -1.99 1.85
C LEU A 23 2.74 -1.22 0.54
N GLN A 24 3.81 -1.54 -0.19
CA GLN A 24 4.14 -0.91 -1.46
C GLN A 24 3.03 -1.12 -2.50
N ALA A 25 2.50 -2.33 -2.62
CA ALA A 25 1.39 -2.64 -3.52
C ALA A 25 0.13 -1.86 -3.12
N GLY A 26 -0.18 -1.77 -1.82
CA GLY A 26 -1.30 -1.01 -1.28
C GLY A 26 -1.20 0.49 -1.56
N MET A 27 -0.02 1.08 -1.38
CA MET A 27 0.23 2.49 -1.71
C MET A 27 0.11 2.73 -3.23
N THR A 28 0.68 1.85 -4.06
CA THR A 28 0.53 1.94 -5.52
C THR A 28 -0.95 1.86 -5.93
N GLY A 29 -1.71 0.98 -5.30
CA GLY A 29 -3.16 0.87 -5.50
C GLY A 29 -3.91 2.13 -5.05
N ALA A 30 -3.49 2.78 -3.96
CA ALA A 30 -4.05 4.05 -3.50
C ALA A 30 -3.84 5.16 -4.56
N PHE A 31 -2.66 5.24 -5.17
CA PHE A 31 -2.42 6.18 -6.26
C PHE A 31 -3.31 5.90 -7.48
N ALA A 32 -3.51 4.62 -7.84
CA ALA A 32 -4.44 4.26 -8.92
C ALA A 32 -5.88 4.67 -8.58
N MET A 33 -6.32 4.51 -7.32
CA MET A 33 -7.63 4.95 -6.84
C MET A 33 -7.78 6.47 -6.86
N ILE A 34 -6.75 7.22 -6.46
CA ILE A 34 -6.74 8.69 -6.50
C ILE A 34 -6.81 9.18 -7.95
N LEU A 35 -6.03 8.57 -8.85
CA LEU A 35 -6.07 8.89 -10.27
C LEU A 35 -7.45 8.61 -10.89
N TRP A 36 -8.04 7.46 -10.57
CA TRP A 36 -9.41 7.15 -10.96
C TRP A 36 -10.40 8.19 -10.44
N SER A 37 -10.27 8.58 -9.17
CA SER A 37 -11.14 9.59 -8.56
C SER A 37 -11.02 10.95 -9.23
N ALA A 38 -9.80 11.34 -9.64
CA ALA A 38 -9.57 12.55 -10.41
C ALA A 38 -10.24 12.50 -11.79
N LEU A 39 -10.07 11.38 -12.51
CA LEU A 39 -10.65 11.17 -13.84
C LEU A 39 -12.18 11.15 -13.78
N ALA A 40 -12.75 10.40 -12.83
CA ALA A 40 -14.19 10.31 -12.65
C ALA A 40 -14.81 11.66 -12.22
N SER A 41 -14.10 12.46 -11.40
CA SER A 41 -14.53 13.80 -11.02
C SER A 41 -14.53 14.74 -12.22
N ALA A 42 -13.48 14.70 -13.05
CA ALA A 42 -13.41 15.48 -14.28
C ALA A 42 -14.55 15.11 -15.27
N TRP A 43 -14.81 13.80 -15.43
CA TRP A 43 -15.90 13.31 -16.27
C TRP A 43 -17.29 13.81 -15.82
N ASN A 44 -17.51 13.80 -14.51
CA ASN A 44 -18.78 14.23 -13.91
C ASN A 44 -18.84 15.75 -13.67
N ARG A 45 -17.88 16.53 -14.14
CA ARG A 45 -17.75 17.99 -13.92
C ARG A 45 -17.81 18.36 -12.42
N ARG A 46 -17.28 17.50 -11.55
CA ARG A 46 -17.18 17.72 -10.11
C ARG A 46 -15.75 18.07 -9.71
N SER A 47 -15.60 18.76 -8.58
CA SER A 47 -14.26 19.03 -8.06
C SER A 47 -13.60 17.74 -7.57
N PHE A 48 -12.34 17.53 -7.93
CA PHE A 48 -11.50 16.45 -7.40
C PHE A 48 -11.37 16.50 -5.88
N TRP A 49 -11.35 17.70 -5.32
CA TRP A 49 -11.10 17.91 -3.89
C TRP A 49 -12.22 17.44 -2.96
N ILE A 50 -13.40 17.14 -3.48
CA ILE A 50 -14.54 16.64 -2.69
C ILE A 50 -14.14 15.38 -1.93
N ILE A 51 -13.50 14.41 -2.60
CA ILE A 51 -13.15 13.12 -2.01
C ILE A 51 -12.04 13.24 -0.96
N PRO A 52 -10.87 13.87 -1.24
CA PRO A 52 -9.88 14.13 -0.20
C PRO A 52 -10.42 14.92 1.00
N ASN A 53 -11.22 15.96 0.75
CA ASN A 53 -11.80 16.75 1.83
C ASN A 53 -12.80 15.93 2.67
N LEU A 54 -13.52 15.02 2.05
CA LEU A 54 -14.42 14.11 2.75
C LEU A 54 -13.65 13.21 3.72
N TYR A 55 -12.51 12.65 3.34
CA TYR A 55 -11.64 11.90 4.27
C TYR A 55 -11.04 12.80 5.36
N ALA A 56 -10.72 14.06 5.04
CA ALA A 56 -10.24 15.02 6.02
C ALA A 56 -11.26 15.35 7.11
N THR A 57 -12.56 15.14 6.85
CA THR A 57 -13.62 15.37 7.87
C THR A 57 -13.46 14.48 9.11
N ALA A 58 -12.79 13.34 9.00
CA ALA A 58 -12.49 12.47 10.13
C ALA A 58 -11.60 13.16 11.19
N PHE A 59 -10.80 14.17 10.80
CA PHE A 59 -9.89 14.91 11.70
C PHE A 59 -10.37 16.32 12.02
N TYR A 60 -11.01 16.99 11.06
CA TYR A 60 -11.33 18.42 11.16
C TYR A 60 -12.83 18.70 11.21
N GLY A 61 -13.66 17.65 11.18
CA GLY A 61 -15.11 17.77 11.18
C GLY A 61 -15.67 18.35 9.87
N SER A 62 -16.97 18.72 9.90
CA SER A 62 -17.71 19.14 8.70
C SER A 62 -17.22 20.43 8.04
N ARG A 63 -16.46 21.26 8.76
CA ARG A 63 -15.96 22.56 8.24
C ARG A 63 -15.02 22.41 7.04
N VAL A 64 -14.39 21.23 6.84
CA VAL A 64 -13.44 20.96 5.77
C VAL A 64 -14.13 20.40 4.52
N TYR A 65 -15.42 20.09 4.61
CA TYR A 65 -16.19 19.57 3.48
C TYR A 65 -16.56 20.72 2.52
N VAL A 66 -15.64 21.04 1.63
CA VAL A 66 -15.78 22.08 0.59
C VAL A 66 -15.30 21.57 -0.76
N ASN A 67 -15.75 22.20 -1.84
CA ASN A 67 -15.43 21.81 -3.22
C ASN A 67 -14.09 22.37 -3.72
N GLN A 68 -13.30 22.99 -2.85
CA GLN A 68 -12.03 23.64 -3.18
C GLN A 68 -10.88 23.00 -2.43
N PHE A 69 -9.67 23.24 -2.93
CA PHE A 69 -8.46 22.84 -2.21
C PHE A 69 -8.34 23.59 -0.89
N MET A 70 -8.07 22.86 0.18
CA MET A 70 -7.74 23.39 1.50
C MET A 70 -6.48 22.71 2.05
N ARG A 71 -5.87 23.30 3.08
CA ARG A 71 -4.73 22.66 3.76
C ARG A 71 -5.07 21.27 4.30
N GLY A 72 -6.32 21.06 4.73
CA GLY A 72 -6.83 19.75 5.15
C GLY A 72 -6.92 18.71 4.02
N SER A 73 -6.94 19.11 2.75
CA SER A 73 -7.01 18.18 1.62
C SER A 73 -5.80 17.22 1.58
N TRP A 74 -4.63 17.68 2.01
CA TRP A 74 -3.44 16.83 2.11
C TRP A 74 -3.59 15.73 3.15
N SER A 75 -4.21 16.03 4.30
CA SER A 75 -4.46 15.01 5.32
C SER A 75 -5.45 13.97 4.83
N GLY A 76 -6.46 14.37 4.06
CA GLY A 76 -7.39 13.43 3.43
C GLY A 76 -6.71 12.50 2.43
N LEU A 77 -5.86 13.04 1.54
CA LEU A 77 -5.05 12.24 0.62
C LEU A 77 -4.10 11.29 1.37
N ALA A 78 -3.39 11.80 2.38
CA ALA A 78 -2.50 10.99 3.21
C ALA A 78 -3.26 9.85 3.89
N THR A 79 -4.45 10.13 4.42
CA THR A 79 -5.32 9.13 5.06
C THR A 79 -5.71 8.02 4.08
N MET A 80 -6.10 8.37 2.85
CA MET A 80 -6.41 7.37 1.82
C MET A 80 -5.20 6.47 1.54
N VAL A 81 -4.00 7.05 1.37
CA VAL A 81 -2.77 6.30 1.12
C VAL A 81 -2.40 5.40 2.30
N VAL A 82 -2.50 5.90 3.54
CA VAL A 82 -2.18 5.15 4.76
C VAL A 82 -3.15 3.97 4.94
N ILE A 83 -4.46 4.21 4.85
CA ILE A 83 -5.47 3.15 4.99
C ILE A 83 -5.24 2.06 3.95
N CYS A 84 -5.08 2.43 2.69
CA CYS A 84 -4.83 1.50 1.60
C CYS A 84 -3.48 0.78 1.73
N GLY A 85 -2.44 1.48 2.19
CA GLY A 85 -1.12 0.90 2.44
C GLY A 85 -1.15 -0.15 3.56
N VAL A 86 -1.76 0.18 4.70
CA VAL A 86 -1.93 -0.75 5.83
C VAL A 86 -2.75 -1.97 5.43
N ALA A 87 -3.87 -1.78 4.72
CA ALA A 87 -4.66 -2.90 4.23
C ALA A 87 -3.87 -3.78 3.23
N GLY A 88 -3.06 -3.16 2.35
CA GLY A 88 -2.16 -3.88 1.47
C GLY A 88 -1.09 -4.67 2.21
N MET A 89 -0.56 -4.13 3.32
CA MET A 89 0.37 -4.85 4.20
C MET A 89 -0.27 -6.12 4.78
N PHE A 90 -1.49 -6.03 5.30
CA PHE A 90 -2.23 -7.21 5.78
C PHE A 90 -2.46 -8.22 4.67
N TRP A 91 -2.82 -7.78 3.47
CA TRP A 91 -2.94 -8.65 2.30
C TRP A 91 -1.64 -9.41 2.02
N GLY A 92 -0.50 -8.70 1.97
CA GLY A 92 0.81 -9.31 1.73
C GLY A 92 1.21 -10.35 2.78
N LEU A 93 0.78 -10.18 4.04
CA LEU A 93 1.01 -11.14 5.12
C LEU A 93 0.14 -12.40 4.99
N ILE A 94 -1.10 -12.25 4.50
CA ILE A 94 -2.07 -13.37 4.37
C ILE A 94 -1.75 -14.20 3.12
N TRP A 95 -1.52 -13.55 1.98
CA TRP A 95 -1.35 -14.20 0.67
C TRP A 95 0.11 -14.31 0.25
N ARG A 96 0.91 -15.02 1.04
CA ARG A 96 2.33 -15.24 0.79
C ARG A 96 2.54 -15.96 -0.55
N ASP A 97 3.37 -15.40 -1.43
CA ASP A 97 3.96 -15.98 -2.65
C ASP A 97 3.02 -16.79 -3.60
N GLN A 98 1.72 -16.74 -3.41
CA GLN A 98 0.77 -17.46 -4.27
C GLN A 98 0.47 -16.66 -5.53
N ALA A 99 1.38 -16.70 -6.50
CA ALA A 99 1.10 -16.21 -7.85
C ALA A 99 0.15 -17.17 -8.58
N ARG A 100 -1.15 -16.99 -8.43
CA ARG A 100 -2.18 -17.76 -9.15
C ARG A 100 -2.81 -16.90 -10.25
N PRO A 101 -3.26 -17.49 -11.38
CA PRO A 101 -3.85 -16.72 -12.49
C PRO A 101 -5.10 -15.93 -12.07
N PHE A 102 -5.84 -16.40 -11.06
CA PHE A 102 -7.04 -15.72 -10.54
C PHE A 102 -6.77 -14.65 -9.46
N MET A 103 -5.50 -14.34 -9.14
CA MET A 103 -5.17 -13.36 -8.08
C MET A 103 -5.76 -11.97 -8.35
N GLY A 104 -5.81 -11.53 -9.61
CA GLY A 104 -6.41 -10.25 -9.96
C GLY A 104 -7.90 -10.18 -9.64
N LEU A 105 -8.66 -11.24 -9.98
CA LEU A 105 -10.09 -11.34 -9.67
C LEU A 105 -10.31 -11.40 -8.16
N MET A 106 -9.52 -12.21 -7.45
CA MET A 106 -9.59 -12.31 -5.99
C MET A 106 -9.26 -10.96 -5.34
N GLY A 107 -8.26 -10.24 -5.86
CA GLY A 107 -7.95 -8.89 -5.42
C GLY A 107 -9.11 -7.92 -5.65
N ALA A 108 -9.77 -7.97 -6.80
CA ALA A 108 -10.94 -7.15 -7.10
C ALA A 108 -12.10 -7.40 -6.12
N VAL A 109 -12.41 -8.67 -5.85
CA VAL A 109 -13.45 -9.06 -4.88
C VAL A 109 -13.09 -8.59 -3.48
N CYS A 110 -11.85 -8.83 -3.04
CA CYS A 110 -11.39 -8.36 -1.72
C CYS A 110 -11.36 -6.83 -1.63
N GLY A 111 -11.01 -6.13 -2.71
CA GLY A 111 -11.09 -4.67 -2.76
C GLY A 111 -12.53 -4.18 -2.55
N LEU A 112 -13.51 -4.81 -3.19
CA LEU A 112 -14.92 -4.49 -2.99
C LEU A 112 -15.39 -4.83 -1.57
N MET A 113 -15.01 -5.98 -1.03
CA MET A 113 -15.30 -6.33 0.38
C MET A 113 -14.68 -5.34 1.34
N PHE A 114 -13.44 -4.92 1.08
CA PHE A 114 -12.76 -3.91 1.89
C PHE A 114 -13.46 -2.54 1.82
N TYR A 115 -14.02 -2.17 0.67
CA TYR A 115 -14.85 -0.98 0.54
C TYR A 115 -16.03 -1.03 1.52
N TYR A 116 -16.85 -2.09 1.48
CA TYR A 116 -18.01 -2.22 2.37
C TYR A 116 -17.60 -2.26 3.85
N PHE A 117 -16.57 -3.03 4.17
CA PHE A 117 -16.04 -3.08 5.54
C PHE A 117 -15.59 -1.68 6.02
N LEU A 118 -14.86 -0.95 5.20
CA LEU A 118 -14.35 0.37 5.55
C LEU A 118 -15.51 1.38 5.70
N PHE A 119 -16.45 1.41 4.77
CA PHE A 119 -17.54 2.39 4.77
C PHE A 119 -18.61 2.11 5.83
N ASP A 120 -19.03 0.85 5.98
CA ASP A 120 -20.09 0.49 6.89
C ASP A 120 -19.63 0.37 8.35
N PHE A 121 -18.36 -0.05 8.56
CA PHE A 121 -17.83 -0.24 9.90
C PHE A 121 -16.93 0.90 10.34
N VAL A 122 -15.85 1.19 9.62
CA VAL A 122 -14.79 2.10 10.11
C VAL A 122 -15.19 3.55 9.93
N LEU A 123 -15.53 3.95 8.72
CA LEU A 123 -15.78 5.35 8.39
C LEU A 123 -17.11 5.87 8.95
N ARG A 124 -18.08 5.01 9.11
CA ARG A 124 -19.35 5.37 9.76
C ARG A 124 -19.16 5.86 11.21
N TYR A 125 -18.19 5.28 11.92
CA TYR A 125 -17.85 5.71 13.28
C TYR A 125 -16.87 6.89 13.30
N ALA A 126 -15.94 6.94 12.36
CA ALA A 126 -14.95 8.03 12.29
C ALA A 126 -15.54 9.35 11.81
N SER A 127 -16.38 9.30 10.78
CA SER A 127 -17.11 10.46 10.25
C SER A 127 -18.34 9.99 9.48
N PRO A 128 -19.56 10.21 9.99
CA PRO A 128 -20.80 9.82 9.31
C PRO A 128 -21.02 10.58 7.99
N LEU A 129 -20.28 11.65 7.74
CA LEU A 129 -20.34 12.40 6.49
C LEU A 129 -19.75 11.60 5.32
N ILE A 130 -18.74 10.75 5.57
CA ILE A 130 -18.06 10.01 4.53
C ILE A 130 -19.02 9.07 3.80
N PRO A 131 -19.70 8.11 4.45
CA PRO A 131 -20.65 7.24 3.77
C PRO A 131 -21.87 7.97 3.19
N LEU A 132 -22.24 9.13 3.78
CA LEU A 132 -23.40 9.88 3.33
C LEU A 132 -23.18 10.65 2.03
N TYR A 133 -22.00 11.23 1.84
CA TYR A 133 -21.69 12.11 0.70
C TYR A 133 -20.71 11.51 -0.31
N ALA A 134 -20.10 10.35 -0.02
CA ALA A 134 -19.19 9.70 -0.97
C ALA A 134 -19.96 9.22 -2.21
N PRO A 135 -19.44 9.45 -3.42
CA PRO A 135 -20.03 8.93 -4.63
C PRO A 135 -19.79 7.41 -4.71
N GLU A 136 -20.79 6.63 -4.30
CA GLU A 136 -20.69 5.19 -4.05
C GLU A 136 -20.05 4.42 -5.23
N ARG A 137 -20.61 4.55 -6.44
CA ARG A 137 -20.10 3.84 -7.63
C ARG A 137 -18.64 4.19 -7.95
N GLN A 138 -18.29 5.47 -7.81
CA GLN A 138 -16.93 5.94 -8.07
C GLN A 138 -15.95 5.33 -7.07
N MET A 139 -16.34 5.25 -5.79
CA MET A 139 -15.54 4.64 -4.74
C MET A 139 -15.40 3.13 -4.93
N GLN A 140 -16.48 2.42 -5.21
CA GLN A 140 -16.45 0.96 -5.46
C GLN A 140 -15.45 0.61 -6.56
N ILE A 141 -15.49 1.31 -7.71
CA ILE A 141 -14.54 1.09 -8.81
C ILE A 141 -13.10 1.39 -8.35
N GLY A 142 -12.89 2.47 -7.58
CA GLY A 142 -11.59 2.82 -7.02
C GLY A 142 -11.02 1.69 -6.15
N TYR A 143 -11.83 1.10 -5.27
CA TYR A 143 -11.40 0.00 -4.40
C TYR A 143 -11.20 -1.31 -5.17
N VAL A 144 -11.94 -1.57 -6.23
CA VAL A 144 -11.68 -2.69 -7.16
C VAL A 144 -10.31 -2.52 -7.82
N LEU A 145 -10.00 -1.34 -8.34
CA LEU A 145 -8.69 -1.03 -8.93
C LEU A 145 -7.56 -1.18 -7.90
N TRP A 146 -7.77 -0.69 -6.67
CA TRP A 146 -6.85 -0.89 -5.57
C TRP A 146 -6.61 -2.38 -5.28
N GLY A 147 -7.67 -3.18 -5.20
CA GLY A 147 -7.57 -4.62 -4.96
C GLY A 147 -6.81 -5.37 -6.05
N ILE A 148 -7.01 -5.02 -7.33
CA ILE A 148 -6.24 -5.56 -8.46
C ILE A 148 -4.76 -5.18 -8.34
N ALA A 149 -4.45 -3.95 -7.92
CA ALA A 149 -3.08 -3.51 -7.71
C ALA A 149 -2.40 -4.27 -6.56
N VAL A 150 -3.11 -4.48 -5.46
CA VAL A 150 -2.62 -5.24 -4.28
C VAL A 150 -2.38 -6.71 -4.62
N ALA A 151 -3.17 -7.29 -5.52
CA ALA A 151 -2.95 -8.66 -6.01
C ALA A 151 -1.58 -8.84 -6.69
N ARG A 152 -0.91 -7.75 -7.10
CA ARG A 152 0.46 -7.77 -7.64
C ARG A 152 1.56 -7.78 -6.55
N SER A 153 1.22 -7.85 -5.27
CA SER A 153 2.19 -7.90 -4.17
C SER A 153 3.28 -8.98 -4.33
N PRO A 154 3.06 -10.19 -4.91
CA PRO A 154 4.12 -11.15 -5.15
C PRO A 154 5.21 -10.65 -6.11
N PHE A 155 4.86 -9.78 -7.05
CA PHE A 155 5.83 -9.15 -7.94
C PHE A 155 6.78 -8.20 -7.17
N TYR A 156 6.25 -7.41 -6.26
CA TYR A 156 7.04 -6.52 -5.40
C TYR A 156 7.93 -7.32 -4.43
N SER A 157 7.43 -8.43 -3.87
CA SER A 157 8.23 -9.25 -2.96
C SER A 157 9.46 -9.85 -3.64
N ARG A 158 9.34 -10.26 -4.91
CA ARG A 158 10.46 -10.75 -5.71
C ARG A 158 11.49 -9.65 -5.99
N ARG A 159 11.07 -8.45 -6.35
CA ARG A 159 11.97 -7.30 -6.55
C ARG A 159 12.74 -6.92 -5.30
N ILE A 160 12.06 -6.89 -4.16
CA ILE A 160 12.68 -6.63 -2.86
C ILE A 160 13.72 -7.70 -2.54
N ALA A 161 13.41 -8.99 -2.76
CA ALA A 161 14.35 -10.10 -2.54
C ALA A 161 15.62 -9.95 -3.41
N GLN A 162 15.48 -9.59 -4.67
CA GLN A 162 16.61 -9.37 -5.59
C GLN A 162 17.49 -8.19 -5.15
N ALA A 163 16.88 -7.09 -4.66
CA ALA A 163 17.62 -5.95 -4.16
C ALA A 163 18.49 -6.31 -2.94
N PHE A 164 17.98 -7.10 -2.01
CA PHE A 164 18.74 -7.55 -0.84
C PHE A 164 19.88 -8.50 -1.23
N GLN A 165 19.69 -9.39 -2.21
CA GLN A 165 20.74 -10.28 -2.70
C GLN A 165 21.87 -9.51 -3.41
N GLY A 166 21.53 -8.47 -4.15
CA GLY A 166 22.52 -7.60 -4.81
C GLY A 166 23.39 -6.83 -3.80
N GLN A 167 22.83 -6.38 -2.67
CA GLN A 167 23.60 -5.69 -1.63
C GLN A 167 24.60 -6.63 -0.95
N THR A 168 24.19 -7.84 -0.57
CA THR A 168 25.11 -8.82 0.06
C THR A 168 26.24 -9.25 -0.86
N ALA A 169 26.01 -9.34 -2.16
CA ALA A 169 27.06 -9.63 -3.15
C ALA A 169 28.06 -8.45 -3.30
N GLY A 170 27.57 -7.22 -3.27
CA GLY A 170 28.39 -6.01 -3.33
C GLY A 170 29.28 -5.84 -2.09
N ASP A 171 28.73 -6.05 -0.91
CA ASP A 171 29.48 -5.96 0.36
C ASP A 171 30.56 -7.04 0.46
N GLY A 172 30.29 -8.26 -0.05
CA GLY A 172 31.29 -9.33 -0.13
C GLY A 172 32.47 -9.00 -1.04
N GLN A 173 32.22 -8.33 -2.17
CA GLN A 173 33.29 -7.90 -3.08
C GLN A 173 34.17 -6.79 -2.48
N ILE A 174 33.56 -5.84 -1.74
CA ILE A 174 34.31 -4.76 -1.07
C ILE A 174 35.19 -5.34 0.02
N ALA A 175 34.69 -6.29 0.82
CA ALA A 175 35.45 -6.93 1.88
C ALA A 175 36.64 -7.71 1.32
N THR A 176 36.45 -8.48 0.25
CA THR A 176 37.52 -9.24 -0.42
C THR A 176 38.56 -8.32 -1.07
N GLY A 177 38.14 -7.21 -1.67
CA GLY A 177 39.04 -6.21 -2.25
C GLY A 177 39.89 -5.45 -1.22
N ALA A 178 39.35 -5.22 -0.02
CA ALA A 178 40.07 -4.59 1.10
C ALA A 178 41.13 -5.55 1.69
N GLU A 179 40.81 -6.85 1.76
CA GLU A 179 41.76 -7.87 2.27
C GLU A 179 42.96 -8.08 1.34
N ILE A 180 42.74 -8.08 0.01
CA ILE A 180 43.82 -8.17 -0.98
C ILE A 180 44.75 -6.94 -0.90
N ARG A 181 44.22 -5.74 -0.68
CA ARG A 181 45.00 -4.51 -0.60
C ARG A 181 45.84 -4.39 0.68
N SER A 182 45.35 -4.99 1.77
CA SER A 182 46.13 -5.01 3.04
C SER A 182 47.24 -6.06 3.05
N GLY A 183 47.13 -7.13 2.23
CA GLY A 183 48.16 -8.15 2.06
C GLY A 183 49.32 -7.74 1.20
N GLU A 184 49.22 -6.71 0.35
CA GLU A 184 50.24 -6.26 -0.59
C GLU A 184 51.22 -5.21 0.00
N VAL A 185 51.03 -4.78 1.24
CA VAL A 185 51.85 -3.77 1.91
C VAL A 185 52.94 -4.39 2.79
N ILE A 186 53.10 -5.71 2.82
CA ILE A 186 54.11 -6.40 3.61
C ILE A 186 55.05 -7.18 2.67
N LEU A 187 55.84 -6.48 1.87
CA LEU A 187 57.09 -6.99 1.25
C LEU A 187 58.10 -5.89 1.07
#